data_488734c0b1c47f6fb565c7760363d554
#
_entry.id   488734c0b1c47f6fb565c7760363d554
#
_cell.length_a   1.000
_cell.length_b   1.000
_cell.length_c   1.000
_cell.angle_alpha   90.00
_cell.angle_beta   90.00
_cell.angle_gamma   90.00
#
_symmetry.space_group_name_H-M   'P 1'
#
loop_
_entity.id
_entity.type
_entity.pdbx_description
1 polymer ?
#
loop_
_entity_poly.entity_id
_entity_poly.type
_entity_poly.pdbx_seq_one_letter_code
_entity_poly.pdbx_strand_id
1 'polypeptide(L)'
;AFDHHDALEDAKACGFVTTTILRENNASITKWLNVQPSHPRNSNSQTPRFTQNRSIEGNEQGRFFGLNICFTGELSIKRAEIADIAARQGFHVKAGVSKNLNYLVVGTPDLTLLNGHDKSSKQRKSETLIAEGVDINILTEHDFLKMLKL
;
A
#
# COMPACT_ATOMS: atom_id res chain seq x y z
N ALA A 1 3.99 38.74 -12.10
CA ALA A 1 3.17 37.59 -12.43
C ALA A 1 4.06 36.37 -12.36
N PHE A 2 3.74 35.44 -11.51
CA PHE A 2 4.49 34.18 -11.37
C PHE A 2 3.96 33.22 -12.45
N ASP A 3 4.82 32.80 -13.37
CA ASP A 3 4.48 31.82 -14.39
C ASP A 3 4.77 30.41 -13.84
N HIS A 4 3.71 29.67 -13.54
CA HIS A 4 3.77 28.38 -12.82
C HIS A 4 4.29 27.20 -13.64
N HIS A 5 4.84 27.46 -14.83
CA HIS A 5 5.34 26.41 -15.74
C HIS A 5 6.78 26.61 -16.19
N ASP A 6 7.52 27.54 -15.60
CA ASP A 6 8.92 27.75 -15.89
C ASP A 6 9.80 27.05 -14.83
N ALA A 7 10.41 25.94 -15.21
CA ALA A 7 11.29 25.15 -14.34
C ALA A 7 12.48 25.98 -13.78
N LEU A 8 12.89 27.04 -14.48
CA LEU A 8 13.96 27.94 -14.03
C LEU A 8 13.48 28.86 -12.91
N GLU A 9 12.26 29.37 -13.01
CA GLU A 9 11.67 30.23 -11.98
C GLU A 9 11.33 29.42 -10.72
N ASP A 10 10.86 28.19 -10.88
CA ASP A 10 10.65 27.27 -9.76
C ASP A 10 11.96 26.91 -9.04
N ALA A 11 13.03 26.66 -9.78
CA ALA A 11 14.35 26.40 -9.22
C ALA A 11 14.90 27.63 -8.47
N LYS A 12 14.71 28.84 -9.00
CA LYS A 12 15.09 30.10 -8.32
C LYS A 12 14.29 30.32 -7.04
N ALA A 13 12.99 30.05 -7.06
CA ALA A 13 12.13 30.17 -5.89
C ALA A 13 12.56 29.22 -4.78
N CYS A 14 12.83 27.94 -5.10
CA CYS A 14 13.37 26.97 -4.15
C CYS A 14 14.72 27.37 -3.59
N GLY A 15 15.62 27.87 -4.43
CA GLY A 15 16.93 28.38 -4.02
C GLY A 15 16.82 29.58 -3.07
N PHE A 16 15.92 30.51 -3.36
CA PHE A 16 15.70 31.69 -2.52
C PHE A 16 15.14 31.31 -1.14
N VAL A 17 14.14 30.43 -1.07
CA VAL A 17 13.60 29.93 0.20
C VAL A 17 14.67 29.23 1.02
N THR A 18 15.45 28.35 0.39
CA THR A 18 16.54 27.62 1.08
C THR A 18 17.59 28.56 1.65
N THR A 19 18.05 29.55 0.87
CA THR A 19 19.06 30.52 1.32
C THR A 19 18.54 31.44 2.42
N THR A 20 17.26 31.80 2.39
CA THR A 20 16.63 32.63 3.43
C THR A 20 16.56 31.85 4.76
N ILE A 21 16.11 30.60 4.73
CA ILE A 21 16.04 29.73 5.92
C ILE A 21 17.43 29.49 6.53
N LEU A 22 18.44 29.26 5.69
CA LEU A 22 19.83 29.08 6.15
C LEU A 22 20.40 30.34 6.80
N ARG A 23 20.08 31.52 6.25
CA ARG A 23 20.52 32.83 6.77
C ARG A 23 19.84 33.11 8.12
N GLU A 24 18.55 32.92 8.24
CA GLU A 24 17.80 33.15 9.49
C GLU A 24 18.23 32.22 10.61
N ASN A 25 18.58 30.98 10.30
CA ASN A 25 19.03 29.99 11.29
C ASN A 25 20.55 29.96 11.48
N ASN A 26 21.29 30.88 10.88
CA ASN A 26 22.77 30.94 10.92
C ASN A 26 23.43 29.60 10.56
N ALA A 27 22.84 28.87 9.62
CA ALA A 27 23.24 27.53 9.20
C ALA A 27 24.03 27.58 7.88
N SER A 28 25.11 26.81 7.79
CA SER A 28 25.89 26.64 6.56
C SER A 28 25.34 25.49 5.72
N ILE A 29 25.27 25.68 4.40
CA ILE A 29 24.87 24.60 3.45
C ILE A 29 25.75 23.36 3.63
N THR A 30 27.06 23.52 3.84
CA THR A 30 27.99 22.41 4.08
C THR A 30 27.67 21.64 5.36
N LYS A 31 27.24 22.32 6.41
CA LYS A 31 26.79 21.69 7.65
C LYS A 31 25.47 20.94 7.45
N TRP A 32 24.59 21.48 6.61
CA TRP A 32 23.30 20.86 6.28
C TRP A 32 23.45 19.62 5.40
N LEU A 33 24.34 19.67 4.40
CA LEU A 33 24.66 18.53 3.53
C LEU A 33 25.41 17.41 4.26
N ASN A 34 26.21 17.75 5.30
CA ASN A 34 26.91 16.77 6.14
C ASN A 34 26.06 16.22 7.29
N VAL A 35 24.86 16.75 7.54
CA VAL A 35 23.87 16.06 8.35
C VAL A 35 23.35 14.90 7.52
N GLN A 36 24.06 13.79 7.56
CA GLN A 36 23.48 12.50 7.19
C GLN A 36 22.19 12.39 8.02
N PRO A 37 21.02 12.25 7.41
CA PRO A 37 19.85 11.87 8.17
C PRO A 37 20.15 10.46 8.70
N SER A 38 20.78 10.41 9.86
CA SER A 38 20.73 9.22 10.69
C SER A 38 19.26 9.07 11.04
N HIS A 39 18.52 8.40 10.19
CA HIS A 39 17.27 7.81 10.61
C HIS A 39 17.68 6.73 11.63
N PRO A 40 17.58 6.98 12.93
CA PRO A 40 17.59 5.89 13.85
C PRO A 40 16.39 5.06 13.40
N ARG A 41 16.62 3.84 12.94
CA ARG A 41 15.59 2.82 12.89
C ARG A 41 15.19 2.56 14.34
N ASN A 42 14.49 3.54 14.92
CA ASN A 42 13.89 3.38 16.22
C ASN A 42 12.68 2.48 16.01
N SER A 43 12.89 1.20 16.25
CA SER A 43 11.88 0.14 16.22
C SER A 43 10.79 0.34 17.27
N ASN A 44 10.67 1.53 17.87
CA ASN A 44 9.76 1.79 18.98
C ASN A 44 8.93 3.08 18.82
N SER A 45 8.68 3.55 17.59
CA SER A 45 7.66 4.58 17.38
C SER A 45 6.29 3.92 17.31
N GLN A 46 5.61 3.85 18.45
CA GLN A 46 4.19 3.52 18.60
C GLN A 46 3.29 4.64 18.03
N THR A 47 3.60 5.19 16.88
CA THR A 47 2.58 5.86 16.08
C THR A 47 1.91 4.76 15.27
N PRO A 48 0.59 4.61 15.31
CA PRO A 48 -0.10 3.70 14.41
C PRO A 48 0.03 4.26 12.99
N ARG A 49 1.17 3.97 12.34
CA ARG A 49 1.19 4.01 10.89
C ARG A 49 0.18 2.96 10.49
N PHE A 50 -0.93 3.40 9.94
CA PHE A 50 -1.89 2.56 9.25
C PHE A 50 -1.18 1.87 8.08
N THR A 51 -0.29 0.94 8.39
CA THR A 51 0.25 0.01 7.39
C THR A 51 -0.80 -1.05 7.16
N GLN A 52 -1.76 -0.73 6.30
CA GLN A 52 -2.84 -1.60 5.85
C GLN A 52 -2.35 -2.86 5.10
N ASN A 53 -1.06 -3.14 5.11
CA ASN A 53 -0.44 -4.24 4.40
C ASN A 53 0.26 -5.21 5.36
N ARG A 54 -0.45 -5.68 6.37
CA ARG A 54 0.06 -6.68 7.30
C ARG A 54 -0.18 -8.07 6.70
N SER A 55 0.87 -8.89 6.59
CA SER A 55 0.70 -10.33 6.36
C SER A 55 0.27 -10.98 7.66
N ILE A 56 -0.77 -11.79 7.61
CA ILE A 56 -1.31 -12.53 8.75
C ILE A 56 -1.29 -14.01 8.37
N GLU A 57 -0.76 -14.85 9.24
CA GLU A 57 -0.79 -16.28 9.04
C GLU A 57 -2.16 -16.87 9.37
N GLY A 58 -2.60 -17.83 8.57
CA GLY A 58 -3.90 -18.46 8.74
C GLY A 58 -3.91 -19.46 9.87
N ASN A 59 -5.08 -19.63 10.49
CA ASN A 59 -5.32 -20.67 11.47
C ASN A 59 -5.12 -22.07 10.84
N GLU A 60 -4.25 -22.89 11.40
CA GLU A 60 -3.93 -24.25 10.92
C GLU A 60 -5.16 -25.18 10.91
N GLN A 61 -6.13 -24.93 11.78
CA GLN A 61 -7.38 -25.68 11.86
C GLN A 61 -8.49 -25.10 10.98
N GLY A 62 -8.21 -24.04 10.25
CA GLY A 62 -9.17 -23.39 9.37
C GLY A 62 -9.41 -24.18 8.09
N ARG A 63 -10.64 -24.11 7.57
CA ARG A 63 -11.06 -24.81 6.35
C ARG A 63 -10.21 -24.48 5.12
N PHE A 64 -9.62 -23.27 5.08
CA PHE A 64 -8.86 -22.76 3.94
C PHE A 64 -7.35 -22.67 4.25
N PHE A 65 -6.87 -23.49 5.20
CA PHE A 65 -5.46 -23.48 5.57
C PHE A 65 -4.54 -23.75 4.38
N GLY A 66 -3.47 -22.99 4.29
CA GLY A 66 -2.50 -23.06 3.20
C GLY A 66 -2.82 -22.22 1.97
N LEU A 67 -4.03 -21.64 1.89
CA LEU A 67 -4.42 -20.76 0.78
C LEU A 67 -4.04 -19.29 1.08
N ASN A 68 -3.43 -18.65 0.09
CA ASN A 68 -3.01 -17.25 0.19
C ASN A 68 -4.07 -16.32 -0.38
N ILE A 69 -4.42 -15.28 0.38
CA ILE A 69 -5.41 -14.28 -0.01
C ILE A 69 -4.83 -12.87 0.09
N CYS A 70 -5.26 -11.99 -0.83
CA CYS A 70 -4.91 -10.57 -0.81
C CYS A 70 -6.16 -9.72 -1.05
N PHE A 71 -6.20 -8.55 -0.45
CA PHE A 71 -7.32 -7.62 -0.57
C PHE A 71 -6.88 -6.34 -1.30
N THR A 72 -7.76 -5.79 -2.14
CA THR A 72 -7.55 -4.53 -2.86
C THR A 72 -8.85 -3.75 -3.02
N GLY A 73 -8.77 -2.45 -3.27
CA GLY A 73 -9.94 -1.58 -3.35
C GLY A 73 -10.48 -1.19 -1.97
N GLU A 74 -11.58 -0.44 -1.97
CA GLU A 74 -12.33 -0.08 -0.77
C GLU A 74 -13.31 -1.20 -0.44
N LEU A 75 -13.27 -1.66 0.79
CA LEU A 75 -14.10 -2.75 1.28
C LEU A 75 -15.17 -2.18 2.22
N SER A 76 -16.35 -2.79 2.26
CA SER A 76 -17.43 -2.41 3.19
C SER A 76 -17.05 -2.73 4.64
N ILE A 77 -16.28 -3.80 4.86
CA ILE A 77 -15.70 -4.15 6.15
C ILE A 77 -14.28 -3.57 6.24
N LYS A 78 -13.89 -3.08 7.41
CA LYS A 78 -12.53 -2.58 7.63
C LYS A 78 -11.49 -3.65 7.25
N ARG A 79 -10.47 -3.26 6.50
CA ARG A 79 -9.45 -4.19 5.97
C ARG A 79 -8.78 -5.05 7.06
N ALA A 80 -8.55 -4.51 8.23
CA ALA A 80 -7.99 -5.27 9.36
C ALA A 80 -8.95 -6.38 9.81
N GLU A 81 -10.23 -6.05 9.90
CA GLU A 81 -11.28 -6.93 10.38
C GLU A 81 -11.55 -8.09 9.39
N ILE A 82 -11.68 -7.78 8.09
CA ILE A 82 -11.85 -8.83 7.05
C ILE A 82 -10.61 -9.72 6.93
N ALA A 83 -9.41 -9.16 7.16
CA ALA A 83 -8.16 -9.93 7.19
C ALA A 83 -8.12 -10.89 8.38
N ASP A 84 -8.56 -10.45 9.57
CA ASP A 84 -8.65 -11.31 10.76
C ASP A 84 -9.70 -12.42 10.57
N ILE A 85 -10.84 -12.12 9.94
CA ILE A 85 -11.86 -13.10 9.60
C ILE A 85 -11.27 -14.15 8.65
N ALA A 86 -10.58 -13.73 7.59
CA ALA A 86 -9.93 -14.63 6.64
C ALA A 86 -8.88 -15.51 7.33
N ALA A 87 -8.05 -14.95 8.19
CA ALA A 87 -7.03 -15.68 8.93
C ALA A 87 -7.63 -16.73 9.87
N ARG A 88 -8.73 -16.43 10.56
CA ARG A 88 -9.46 -17.40 11.39
C ARG A 88 -10.00 -18.58 10.58
N GLN A 89 -10.37 -18.34 9.32
CA GLN A 89 -10.83 -19.38 8.40
C GLN A 89 -9.68 -20.18 7.76
N GLY A 90 -8.43 -19.81 8.05
CA GLY A 90 -7.23 -20.52 7.61
C GLY A 90 -6.45 -19.84 6.48
N PHE A 91 -6.95 -18.75 5.88
CA PHE A 91 -6.21 -18.06 4.84
C PHE A 91 -4.96 -17.36 5.35
N HIS A 92 -3.85 -17.51 4.65
CA HIS A 92 -2.70 -16.66 4.83
C HIS A 92 -2.93 -15.34 4.12
N VAL A 93 -3.15 -14.27 4.87
CA VAL A 93 -3.37 -12.93 4.32
C VAL A 93 -2.03 -12.34 3.89
N LYS A 94 -1.91 -11.98 2.62
CA LYS A 94 -0.69 -11.40 2.04
C LYS A 94 -0.87 -9.91 1.75
N ALA A 95 0.19 -9.16 1.95
CA ALA A 95 0.24 -7.71 1.69
C ALA A 95 0.15 -7.38 0.20
N GLY A 96 0.60 -8.27 -0.67
CA GLY A 96 0.71 -8.06 -2.11
C GLY A 96 0.43 -9.30 -2.94
N VAL A 97 0.40 -9.10 -4.25
CA VAL A 97 0.17 -10.17 -5.24
C VAL A 97 1.50 -10.81 -5.62
N SER A 98 1.55 -12.14 -5.56
CA SER A 98 2.69 -12.98 -5.96
C SER A 98 2.20 -14.23 -6.70
N LYS A 99 3.11 -15.00 -7.27
CA LYS A 99 2.79 -16.26 -7.97
C LYS A 99 2.14 -17.32 -7.08
N ASN A 100 2.28 -17.19 -5.76
CA ASN A 100 1.70 -18.12 -4.78
C ASN A 100 0.34 -17.63 -4.25
N LEU A 101 -0.24 -16.57 -4.84
CA LEU A 101 -1.54 -16.08 -4.45
C LEU A 101 -2.63 -16.99 -5.02
N ASN A 102 -3.61 -17.37 -4.20
CA ASN A 102 -4.76 -18.18 -4.63
C ASN A 102 -6.00 -17.32 -4.84
N TYR A 103 -6.19 -16.30 -4.01
CA TYR A 103 -7.38 -15.45 -4.06
C TYR A 103 -7.03 -13.97 -4.00
N LEU A 104 -7.63 -13.18 -4.87
CA LEU A 104 -7.64 -11.73 -4.80
C LEU A 104 -9.07 -11.26 -4.56
N VAL A 105 -9.32 -10.64 -3.43
CA VAL A 105 -10.62 -10.01 -3.15
C VAL A 105 -10.56 -8.55 -3.56
N VAL A 106 -11.48 -8.15 -4.43
CA VAL A 106 -11.59 -6.80 -4.98
C VAL A 106 -12.83 -6.14 -4.40
N GLY A 107 -12.62 -5.05 -3.67
CA GLY A 107 -13.69 -4.15 -3.25
C GLY A 107 -14.01 -3.10 -4.31
N THR A 108 -14.74 -2.08 -3.93
CA THR A 108 -15.03 -0.94 -4.81
C THR A 108 -13.73 -0.24 -5.21
N PRO A 109 -13.53 0.05 -6.51
CA PRO A 109 -12.35 0.76 -6.95
C PRO A 109 -12.38 2.21 -6.46
N ASP A 110 -11.33 2.61 -5.73
CA ASP A 110 -11.11 4.01 -5.36
C ASP A 110 -10.50 4.77 -6.55
N LEU A 111 -11.32 5.53 -7.24
CA LEU A 111 -10.94 6.27 -8.44
C LEU A 111 -9.84 7.29 -8.19
N THR A 112 -9.70 7.79 -6.95
CA THR A 112 -8.66 8.77 -6.60
C THR A 112 -7.26 8.15 -6.55
N LEU A 113 -7.17 6.85 -6.23
CA LEU A 113 -5.91 6.11 -6.13
C LEU A 113 -5.51 5.41 -7.44
N LEU A 114 -6.39 5.39 -8.43
CA LEU A 114 -6.17 4.66 -9.67
C LEU A 114 -5.29 5.41 -10.69
N ASN A 115 -4.94 6.69 -10.46
CA ASN A 115 -4.11 7.50 -11.36
C ASN A 115 -4.53 7.38 -12.85
N GLY A 116 -5.84 7.44 -13.12
CA GLY A 116 -6.39 7.31 -14.47
C GLY A 116 -6.52 5.87 -15.01
N HIS A 117 -6.31 4.86 -14.17
CA HIS A 117 -6.56 3.46 -14.53
C HIS A 117 -7.91 2.98 -13.98
N ASP A 118 -8.58 2.07 -14.68
CA ASP A 118 -9.85 1.50 -14.24
C ASP A 118 -9.71 0.46 -13.12
N LYS A 119 -8.48 -0.06 -12.91
CA LYS A 119 -8.20 -1.17 -12.00
C LYS A 119 -6.99 -0.87 -11.11
N SER A 120 -7.02 -1.39 -9.89
CA SER A 120 -5.91 -1.26 -8.95
C SER A 120 -4.63 -1.96 -9.45
N SER A 121 -3.46 -1.50 -8.99
CA SER A 121 -2.17 -2.12 -9.32
C SER A 121 -2.13 -3.62 -8.97
N LYS A 122 -2.76 -4.01 -7.86
CA LYS A 122 -2.85 -5.41 -7.43
C LYS A 122 -3.72 -6.22 -8.39
N GLN A 123 -4.84 -5.67 -8.84
CA GLN A 123 -5.73 -6.34 -9.79
C GLN A 123 -5.05 -6.53 -11.14
N ARG A 124 -4.43 -5.49 -11.70
CA ARG A 124 -3.66 -5.58 -12.95
C ARG A 124 -2.56 -6.62 -12.87
N LYS A 125 -1.80 -6.64 -11.75
CA LYS A 125 -0.75 -7.64 -11.54
C LYS A 125 -1.31 -9.06 -11.46
N SER A 126 -2.46 -9.26 -10.82
CA SER A 126 -3.11 -10.58 -10.78
C SER A 126 -3.57 -11.04 -12.17
N GLU A 127 -4.14 -10.16 -12.95
CA GLU A 127 -4.55 -10.46 -14.34
C GLU A 127 -3.35 -10.83 -15.21
N THR A 128 -2.19 -10.14 -15.05
CA THR A 128 -0.95 -10.51 -15.73
C THR A 128 -0.47 -11.91 -15.33
N LEU A 129 -0.47 -12.23 -14.04
CA LEU A 129 -0.07 -13.55 -13.55
C LEU A 129 -1.01 -14.66 -14.01
N ILE A 130 -2.31 -14.39 -14.09
CA ILE A 130 -3.30 -15.33 -14.66
C ILE A 130 -3.00 -15.59 -16.15
N ALA A 131 -2.66 -14.56 -16.91
CA ALA A 131 -2.23 -14.69 -18.31
C ALA A 131 -0.93 -15.49 -18.46
N GLU A 132 -0.05 -15.46 -17.44
CA GLU A 132 1.17 -16.30 -17.35
C GLU A 132 0.87 -17.75 -16.91
N GLY A 133 -0.38 -18.10 -16.65
CA GLY A 133 -0.81 -19.45 -16.25
C GLY A 133 -0.83 -19.69 -14.74
N VAL A 134 -0.78 -18.66 -13.91
CA VAL A 134 -0.94 -18.78 -12.45
C VAL A 134 -2.42 -18.87 -12.10
N ASP A 135 -2.80 -19.84 -11.27
CA ASP A 135 -4.18 -20.04 -10.82
C ASP A 135 -4.55 -19.07 -9.68
N ILE A 136 -4.99 -17.88 -10.04
CA ILE A 136 -5.48 -16.86 -9.10
C ILE A 136 -6.97 -16.62 -9.35
N ASN A 137 -7.78 -16.81 -8.32
CA ASN A 137 -9.20 -16.52 -8.36
C ASN A 137 -9.48 -15.08 -7.90
N ILE A 138 -10.05 -14.28 -8.78
CA ILE A 138 -10.47 -12.91 -8.45
C ILE A 138 -11.92 -12.95 -7.98
N LEU A 139 -12.17 -12.53 -6.75
CA LEU A 139 -13.48 -12.52 -6.11
C LEU A 139 -13.92 -11.09 -5.79
N THR A 140 -15.23 -10.84 -5.83
CA THR A 140 -15.79 -9.64 -5.19
C THR A 140 -15.83 -9.83 -3.66
N GLU A 141 -15.93 -8.73 -2.90
CA GLU A 141 -16.11 -8.82 -1.45
C GLU A 141 -17.37 -9.65 -1.10
N HIS A 142 -18.46 -9.45 -1.84
CA HIS A 142 -19.70 -10.20 -1.65
C HIS A 142 -19.51 -11.71 -1.85
N ASP A 143 -18.82 -12.13 -2.91
CA ASP A 143 -18.57 -13.53 -3.18
C ASP A 143 -17.65 -14.16 -2.13
N PHE A 144 -16.68 -13.40 -1.65
CA PHE A 144 -15.81 -13.83 -0.55
C PHE A 144 -16.59 -14.05 0.74
N LEU A 145 -17.46 -13.11 1.15
CA LEU A 145 -18.29 -13.25 2.35
C LEU A 145 -19.25 -14.44 2.21
N LYS A 146 -19.83 -14.62 1.04
CA LYS A 146 -20.68 -15.79 0.72
C LYS A 146 -19.92 -17.11 0.84
N MET A 147 -18.67 -17.16 0.37
CA MET A 147 -17.79 -18.32 0.49
C MET A 147 -17.50 -18.67 1.96
N LEU A 148 -17.38 -17.67 2.82
CA LEU A 148 -17.20 -17.82 4.27
C LEU A 148 -18.52 -18.16 5.01
N LYS A 149 -19.67 -18.09 4.33
CA LYS A 149 -21.01 -18.24 4.92
C LYS A 149 -21.33 -17.23 6.02
N LEU A 150 -20.85 -15.99 5.82
CA LEU A 150 -21.14 -14.82 6.66
C LEU A 150 -22.26 -13.98 6.05
#